data_eb0fdd958122e2177611f7c78fcbdb00
#
_entry.id   eb0fdd958122e2177611f7c78fcbdb00
#
_cell.length_a   1.000
_cell.length_b   1.000
_cell.length_c   1.000
_cell.angle_alpha   90.00
_cell.angle_beta   90.00
_cell.angle_gamma   90.00
#
_symmetry.space_group_name_H-M   'P 1'
#
loop_
_entity.id
_entity.type
_entity.pdbx_description
1 polymer ?
#
loop_
_entity_poly.entity_id
_entity_poly.type
_entity_poly.pdbx_seq_one_letter_code
_entity_poly.pdbx_strand_id
1 'polypeptide(L)'
;MTHTFQTIKWLTTLSCAALLSACGLLTTSGSSNRTPMVQAITATDKVAMLPVANFTDVPQAGLRVESLLESALRQSGLKQLVIYPPALNPETLFEPGERKAQAEAEKWARAQGIRYVVTAAVNEWRYKVGVDGEPAVGMMLQVKDLSNDQVVYSSAGGRTGGSRQALSAVGLQLTNELVAGIRVEQAGTPAKPR
;
A
#
# COMPACT_ATOMS: atom_id res chain seq x y z
N MET A 1 42.67 -23.17 41.12
CA MET A 1 41.42 -22.45 41.49
C MET A 1 41.14 -21.19 40.66
N THR A 2 42.03 -20.73 39.82
CA THR A 2 41.89 -19.47 39.02
C THR A 2 41.13 -19.62 37.71
N HIS A 3 41.10 -20.81 37.08
CA HIS A 3 40.43 -21.04 35.79
C HIS A 3 38.89 -21.11 35.83
N THR A 4 38.32 -21.53 36.93
CA THR A 4 36.88 -21.63 37.14
C THR A 4 36.21 -20.25 37.30
N PHE A 5 36.91 -19.26 37.85
CA PHE A 5 36.40 -17.91 37.99
C PHE A 5 36.36 -17.12 36.68
N GLN A 6 37.24 -17.41 35.73
CA GLN A 6 37.24 -16.76 34.41
C GLN A 6 36.11 -17.27 33.50
N THR A 7 35.83 -18.57 33.52
CA THR A 7 34.75 -19.15 32.73
C THR A 7 33.36 -18.67 33.17
N ILE A 8 33.16 -18.45 34.47
CA ILE A 8 31.91 -17.90 35.02
C ILE A 8 31.70 -16.46 34.57
N LYS A 9 32.73 -15.63 34.50
CA LYS A 9 32.65 -14.23 34.04
C LYS A 9 32.27 -14.15 32.55
N TRP A 10 32.79 -15.02 31.70
CA TRP A 10 32.45 -15.07 30.28
C TRP A 10 31.02 -15.55 30.02
N LEU A 11 30.53 -16.50 30.82
CA LEU A 11 29.15 -16.98 30.75
C LEU A 11 28.12 -15.93 31.17
N THR A 12 28.41 -15.14 32.20
CA THR A 12 27.52 -14.06 32.65
C THR A 12 27.50 -12.89 31.72
N THR A 13 28.61 -12.52 31.07
CA THR A 13 28.62 -11.45 30.03
C THR A 13 27.90 -11.87 28.74
N LEU A 14 28.00 -13.13 28.33
CA LEU A 14 27.28 -13.64 27.16
C LEU A 14 25.75 -13.69 27.38
N SER A 15 25.33 -14.05 28.60
CA SER A 15 23.90 -14.08 28.98
C SER A 15 23.28 -12.68 29.05
N CYS A 16 24.02 -11.66 29.54
CA CYS A 16 23.52 -10.28 29.54
C CYS A 16 23.38 -9.68 28.12
N ALA A 17 24.30 -10.03 27.19
CA ALA A 17 24.24 -9.57 25.82
C ALA A 17 23.01 -10.14 25.05
N ALA A 18 22.60 -11.37 25.36
CA ALA A 18 21.42 -12.01 24.74
C ALA A 18 20.10 -11.40 25.24
N LEU A 19 20.05 -10.86 26.45
CA LEU A 19 18.83 -10.24 27.00
C LEU A 19 18.59 -8.81 26.48
N LEU A 20 19.62 -8.11 26.01
CA LEU A 20 19.48 -6.76 25.44
C LEU A 20 18.96 -6.78 24.02
N SER A 21 19.01 -7.91 23.32
CA SER A 21 18.49 -8.05 21.92
C SER A 21 16.97 -8.23 21.87
N ALA A 22 16.30 -8.47 22.98
CA ALA A 22 14.85 -8.74 23.04
C ALA A 22 13.97 -7.47 23.06
N CYS A 23 14.52 -6.28 23.23
CA CYS A 23 13.75 -5.03 23.29
C CYS A 23 13.46 -4.37 21.93
N GLY A 24 13.82 -5.00 20.80
CA GLY A 24 13.65 -4.45 19.46
C GLY A 24 12.36 -4.85 18.74
N LEU A 25 11.53 -5.70 19.31
CA LEU A 25 10.31 -6.24 18.69
C LEU A 25 9.03 -5.57 19.19
N LEU A 26 8.98 -4.25 19.20
CA LEU A 26 7.70 -3.54 19.25
C LEU A 26 7.11 -3.57 17.83
N THR A 27 6.42 -4.65 17.58
CA THR A 27 5.88 -5.06 16.30
C THR A 27 4.79 -4.09 15.84
N THR A 28 5.05 -3.39 14.77
CA THR A 28 3.99 -2.88 13.91
C THR A 28 3.19 -4.09 13.44
N SER A 29 1.96 -4.25 13.93
CA SER A 29 1.08 -5.35 13.51
C SER A 29 0.43 -4.97 12.19
N GLY A 30 0.68 -5.73 11.14
CA GLY A 30 0.08 -5.54 9.84
C GLY A 30 -0.26 -6.88 9.19
N SER A 31 -1.38 -6.92 8.48
CA SER A 31 -1.78 -8.05 7.65
C SER A 31 -2.17 -7.55 6.27
N SER A 32 -1.65 -8.16 5.23
CA SER A 32 -2.04 -7.89 3.86
C SER A 32 -2.30 -9.20 3.12
N ASN A 33 -3.45 -9.28 2.45
CA ASN A 33 -3.81 -10.38 1.56
C ASN A 33 -3.71 -9.91 0.11
N ARG A 34 -3.13 -10.73 -0.77
CA ARG A 34 -2.94 -10.43 -2.19
C ARG A 34 -3.32 -11.61 -3.05
N THR A 35 -4.01 -11.33 -4.16
CA THR A 35 -4.15 -12.31 -5.25
C THR A 35 -2.88 -12.31 -6.10
N PRO A 36 -2.32 -13.47 -6.46
CA PRO A 36 -1.21 -13.51 -7.40
C PRO A 36 -1.61 -12.85 -8.73
N MET A 37 -0.79 -11.93 -9.22
CA MET A 37 -1.00 -11.32 -10.52
C MET A 37 -0.60 -12.32 -11.62
N VAL A 38 -1.56 -12.75 -12.43
CA VAL A 38 -1.34 -13.78 -13.46
C VAL A 38 -0.54 -13.23 -14.63
N GLN A 39 -0.88 -12.01 -15.08
CA GLN A 39 -0.23 -11.34 -16.20
C GLN A 39 0.46 -10.07 -15.71
N ALA A 40 1.73 -9.88 -16.06
CA ALA A 40 2.46 -8.65 -15.74
C ALA A 40 2.01 -7.51 -16.67
N ILE A 41 2.06 -6.28 -16.15
CA ILE A 41 1.91 -5.05 -16.92
C ILE A 41 3.28 -4.76 -17.56
N THR A 42 3.33 -4.42 -18.83
CA THR A 42 4.60 -3.98 -19.42
C THR A 42 4.89 -2.53 -19.04
N ALA A 43 6.16 -2.18 -18.88
CA ALA A 43 6.55 -0.80 -18.51
C ALA A 43 6.13 0.27 -19.54
N THR A 44 5.74 -0.16 -20.74
CA THR A 44 5.22 0.70 -21.84
C THR A 44 3.71 0.81 -21.86
N ASP A 45 2.98 -0.01 -21.10
CA ASP A 45 1.54 0.09 -21.01
C ASP A 45 1.13 1.38 -20.25
N LYS A 46 0.11 2.05 -20.79
CA LYS A 46 -0.52 3.16 -20.09
C LYS A 46 -1.41 2.60 -18.98
N VAL A 47 -1.17 3.07 -17.77
CA VAL A 47 -1.96 2.71 -16.58
C VAL A 47 -2.56 3.97 -16.00
N ALA A 48 -3.86 4.00 -15.75
CA ALA A 48 -4.47 5.12 -15.03
C ALA A 48 -4.63 4.80 -13.55
N MET A 49 -4.27 5.74 -12.70
CA MET A 49 -4.69 5.76 -11.31
C MET A 49 -5.99 6.56 -11.21
N LEU A 50 -7.05 5.90 -10.75
CA LEU A 50 -8.36 6.52 -10.55
C LEU A 50 -8.47 7.10 -9.13
N PRO A 51 -9.47 7.96 -8.86
CA PRO A 51 -9.68 8.51 -7.53
C PRO A 51 -9.80 7.42 -6.46
N VAL A 52 -9.20 7.66 -5.29
CA VAL A 52 -9.29 6.75 -4.15
C VAL A 52 -10.59 7.00 -3.41
N ALA A 53 -11.42 5.96 -3.28
CA ALA A 53 -12.64 6.02 -2.52
C ALA A 53 -12.34 6.17 -1.01
N ASN A 54 -13.03 7.11 -0.34
CA ASN A 54 -12.88 7.35 1.08
C ASN A 54 -14.09 6.80 1.85
N PHE A 55 -13.94 5.63 2.48
CA PHE A 55 -14.97 5.02 3.33
C PHE A 55 -14.75 5.31 4.83
N THR A 56 -13.95 6.32 5.13
CA THR A 56 -13.70 6.78 6.50
C THR A 56 -14.49 8.06 6.79
N ASP A 57 -14.65 8.38 8.06
CA ASP A 57 -15.18 9.66 8.54
C ASP A 57 -14.15 10.79 8.54
N VAL A 58 -12.92 10.52 8.11
CA VAL A 58 -11.83 11.49 8.06
C VAL A 58 -11.85 12.21 6.71
N PRO A 59 -12.11 13.53 6.67
CA PRO A 59 -12.10 14.28 5.43
C PRO A 59 -10.77 14.17 4.69
N GLN A 60 -10.83 14.05 3.37
CA GLN A 60 -9.66 13.99 2.48
C GLN A 60 -8.69 12.82 2.73
N ALA A 61 -9.12 11.77 3.46
CA ALA A 61 -8.29 10.58 3.61
C ALA A 61 -7.96 9.93 2.25
N GLY A 62 -8.91 9.91 1.32
CA GLY A 62 -8.69 9.46 -0.06
C GLY A 62 -7.57 10.22 -0.76
N LEU A 63 -7.58 11.55 -0.74
CA LEU A 63 -6.54 12.38 -1.37
C LEU A 63 -5.14 12.15 -0.76
N ARG A 64 -5.08 11.88 0.54
CA ARG A 64 -3.81 11.53 1.20
C ARG A 64 -3.29 10.19 0.71
N VAL A 65 -4.17 9.21 0.56
CA VAL A 65 -3.82 7.90 0.01
C VAL A 65 -3.46 7.99 -1.47
N GLU A 66 -4.12 8.85 -2.26
CA GLU A 66 -3.76 9.08 -3.67
C GLU A 66 -2.30 9.48 -3.84
N SER A 67 -1.81 10.43 -3.05
CA SER A 67 -0.42 10.87 -3.14
C SER A 67 0.59 9.77 -2.74
N LEU A 68 0.26 8.95 -1.74
CA LEU A 68 1.08 7.80 -1.35
C LEU A 68 1.07 6.73 -2.43
N LEU A 69 -0.10 6.45 -2.99
CA LEU A 69 -0.30 5.43 -4.03
C LEU A 69 0.39 5.82 -5.33
N GLU A 70 0.29 7.07 -5.77
CA GLU A 70 1.02 7.58 -6.94
C GLU A 70 2.52 7.34 -6.79
N SER A 71 3.09 7.73 -5.64
CA SER A 71 4.51 7.54 -5.36
C SER A 71 4.91 6.06 -5.42
N ALA A 72 4.14 5.17 -4.78
CA ALA A 72 4.42 3.74 -4.75
C ALA A 72 4.30 3.10 -6.15
N LEU A 73 3.29 3.48 -6.94
CA LEU A 73 3.09 2.98 -8.30
C LEU A 73 4.22 3.41 -9.24
N ARG A 74 4.70 4.65 -9.14
CA ARG A 74 5.87 5.10 -9.91
C ARG A 74 7.14 4.34 -9.51
N GLN A 75 7.32 4.08 -8.23
CA GLN A 75 8.46 3.29 -7.72
C GLN A 75 8.40 1.81 -8.16
N SER A 76 7.21 1.25 -8.39
CA SER A 76 7.05 -0.13 -8.90
C SER A 76 7.47 -0.30 -10.36
N GLY A 77 7.80 0.80 -11.06
CA GLY A 77 8.30 0.78 -12.44
C GLY A 77 7.25 1.08 -13.51
N LEU A 78 6.05 1.52 -13.12
CA LEU A 78 5.00 2.00 -14.05
C LEU A 78 5.42 3.37 -14.62
N LYS A 79 6.08 3.37 -15.79
CA LYS A 79 6.59 4.59 -16.42
C LYS A 79 5.50 5.45 -17.05
N GLN A 80 4.43 4.82 -17.54
CA GLN A 80 3.29 5.44 -18.24
C GLN A 80 2.08 5.58 -17.30
N LEU A 81 2.32 5.99 -16.03
CA LEU A 81 1.24 6.23 -15.07
C LEU A 81 0.57 7.58 -15.34
N VAL A 82 -0.73 7.55 -15.63
CA VAL A 82 -1.59 8.70 -15.84
C VAL A 82 -2.51 8.85 -14.63
N ILE A 83 -2.60 10.04 -14.07
CA ILE A 83 -3.50 10.32 -12.95
C ILE A 83 -4.82 10.86 -13.50
N TYR A 84 -5.94 10.39 -12.97
CA TYR A 84 -7.25 10.95 -13.29
C TYR A 84 -7.27 12.46 -12.97
N PRO A 85 -7.66 13.33 -13.92
CA PRO A 85 -7.58 14.76 -13.69
C PRO A 85 -8.44 15.22 -12.51
N PRO A 86 -7.88 15.91 -11.49
CA PRO A 86 -8.65 16.38 -10.35
C PRO A 86 -9.82 17.28 -10.72
N ALA A 87 -9.69 18.06 -11.81
CA ALA A 87 -10.76 18.94 -12.32
C ALA A 87 -12.02 18.18 -12.78
N LEU A 88 -11.89 16.87 -13.07
CA LEU A 88 -13.01 16.02 -13.45
C LEU A 88 -13.62 15.28 -12.24
N ASN A 89 -12.96 15.34 -11.08
CA ASN A 89 -13.47 14.76 -9.86
C ASN A 89 -14.24 15.84 -9.09
N PRO A 90 -15.58 15.88 -9.17
CA PRO A 90 -16.34 16.83 -8.38
C PRO A 90 -16.14 16.48 -6.91
N GLU A 91 -15.59 17.41 -6.12
CA GLU A 91 -15.58 17.30 -4.66
C GLU A 91 -17.04 17.31 -4.18
N THR A 92 -17.62 16.13 -4.08
CA THR A 92 -18.93 15.99 -3.45
C THR A 92 -18.70 15.92 -1.94
N LEU A 93 -18.95 17.03 -1.27
CA LEU A 93 -18.96 17.12 0.20
C LEU A 93 -19.99 16.17 0.86
N PHE A 94 -20.83 15.52 0.06
CA PHE A 94 -21.89 14.62 0.50
C PHE A 94 -21.89 13.35 -0.35
N GLU A 95 -21.54 12.24 0.26
CA GLU A 95 -21.57 10.93 -0.36
C GLU A 95 -23.01 10.46 -0.65
N PRO A 96 -23.29 10.08 -1.86
CA PRO A 96 -23.19 8.71 -2.40
C PRO A 96 -22.48 8.65 -3.76
N GLY A 97 -21.58 9.59 -4.00
CA GLY A 97 -20.94 9.82 -5.32
C GLY A 97 -19.78 8.92 -5.68
N GLU A 98 -19.17 8.18 -4.73
CA GLU A 98 -17.91 7.48 -5.00
C GLU A 98 -18.00 6.41 -6.09
N ARG A 99 -19.05 5.58 -6.11
CA ARG A 99 -19.26 4.60 -7.18
C ARG A 99 -19.52 5.25 -8.53
N LYS A 100 -20.23 6.40 -8.54
CA LYS A 100 -20.48 7.16 -9.77
C LYS A 100 -19.19 7.81 -10.25
N ALA A 101 -18.42 8.42 -9.36
CA ALA A 101 -17.13 9.02 -9.68
C ALA A 101 -16.14 7.97 -10.23
N GLN A 102 -16.12 6.78 -9.66
CA GLN A 102 -15.30 5.67 -10.14
C GLN A 102 -15.73 5.20 -11.53
N ALA A 103 -17.04 5.07 -11.79
CA ALA A 103 -17.56 4.69 -13.12
C ALA A 103 -17.24 5.74 -14.19
N GLU A 104 -17.36 7.03 -13.87
CA GLU A 104 -16.99 8.11 -14.79
C GLU A 104 -15.48 8.15 -15.06
N ALA A 105 -14.66 7.88 -14.03
CA ALA A 105 -13.22 7.80 -14.19
C ALA A 105 -12.79 6.59 -15.04
N GLU A 106 -13.44 5.42 -14.90
CA GLU A 106 -13.22 4.28 -15.79
C GLU A 106 -13.61 4.60 -17.23
N LYS A 107 -14.75 5.27 -17.42
CA LYS A 107 -15.20 5.72 -18.76
C LYS A 107 -14.19 6.68 -19.40
N TRP A 108 -13.67 7.62 -18.63
CA TRP A 108 -12.60 8.51 -19.06
C TRP A 108 -11.35 7.70 -19.48
N ALA A 109 -10.90 6.75 -18.67
CA ALA A 109 -9.74 5.94 -19.00
C ALA A 109 -9.90 5.17 -20.31
N ARG A 110 -11.10 4.59 -20.56
CA ARG A 110 -11.43 3.95 -21.84
C ARG A 110 -11.36 4.94 -23.01
N ALA A 111 -11.88 6.15 -22.84
CA ALA A 111 -11.82 7.19 -23.86
C ALA A 111 -10.39 7.65 -24.19
N GLN A 112 -9.46 7.52 -23.24
CA GLN A 112 -8.02 7.77 -23.43
C GLN A 112 -7.24 6.58 -24.00
N GLY A 113 -7.91 5.46 -24.30
CA GLY A 113 -7.26 4.22 -24.76
C GLY A 113 -6.37 3.56 -23.72
N ILE A 114 -6.66 3.79 -22.45
CA ILE A 114 -5.92 3.19 -21.34
C ILE A 114 -6.46 1.79 -21.09
N ARG A 115 -5.56 0.81 -21.01
CA ARG A 115 -5.92 -0.59 -20.80
C ARG A 115 -6.07 -0.95 -19.33
N TYR A 116 -5.15 -0.53 -18.49
CA TYR A 116 -5.15 -0.89 -17.08
C TYR A 116 -5.52 0.29 -16.21
N VAL A 117 -6.39 0.06 -15.23
CA VAL A 117 -6.71 1.05 -14.20
C VAL A 117 -6.39 0.52 -12.82
N VAL A 118 -5.86 1.39 -11.98
CA VAL A 118 -5.65 1.14 -10.55
C VAL A 118 -6.76 1.86 -9.80
N THR A 119 -7.55 1.11 -9.04
CA THR A 119 -8.55 1.61 -8.11
C THR A 119 -8.13 1.29 -6.69
N ALA A 120 -8.45 2.16 -5.75
CA ALA A 120 -8.18 1.93 -4.34
C ALA A 120 -9.29 2.51 -3.46
N ALA A 121 -9.35 2.03 -2.23
CA ALA A 121 -10.21 2.58 -1.20
C ALA A 121 -9.49 2.61 0.13
N VAL A 122 -9.76 3.63 0.93
CA VAL A 122 -9.34 3.73 2.31
C VAL A 122 -10.53 3.47 3.22
N ASN A 123 -10.41 2.46 4.10
CA ASN A 123 -11.46 2.01 5.01
C ASN A 123 -11.18 2.41 6.46
N GLU A 124 -9.92 2.67 6.81
CA GLU A 124 -9.50 3.16 8.12
C GLU A 124 -8.33 4.14 7.94
N TRP A 125 -8.46 5.32 8.57
CA TRP A 125 -7.42 6.35 8.56
C TRP A 125 -7.54 7.19 9.82
N ARG A 126 -7.04 6.69 10.95
CA ARG A 126 -7.24 7.36 12.23
C ARG A 126 -6.17 6.99 13.26
N TYR A 127 -6.12 7.74 14.35
CA TYR A 127 -5.51 7.29 15.58
C TYR A 127 -6.57 6.55 16.42
N LYS A 128 -6.24 5.37 16.93
CA LYS A 128 -7.10 4.62 17.82
C LYS A 128 -7.33 5.39 19.11
N VAL A 129 -8.55 5.34 19.62
CA VAL A 129 -8.87 5.93 20.92
C VAL A 129 -8.27 5.04 22.01
N GLY A 130 -7.45 5.63 22.90
CA GLY A 130 -6.78 4.94 23.98
C GLY A 130 -5.64 5.77 24.55
N VAL A 131 -5.00 5.28 25.58
CA VAL A 131 -3.89 5.97 26.26
C VAL A 131 -2.71 6.22 25.32
N ASP A 132 -2.50 5.33 24.34
CA ASP A 132 -1.32 5.36 23.46
C ASP A 132 -1.57 5.98 22.08
N GLY A 133 -2.83 6.22 21.69
CA GLY A 133 -3.17 6.90 20.43
C GLY A 133 -2.49 6.28 19.19
N GLU A 134 -2.55 4.97 19.01
CA GLU A 134 -1.87 4.26 17.93
C GLU A 134 -2.48 4.60 16.55
N PRO A 135 -1.66 4.96 15.54
CA PRO A 135 -2.15 5.16 14.19
C PRO A 135 -2.61 3.84 13.58
N ALA A 136 -3.78 3.87 12.91
CA ALA A 136 -4.36 2.73 12.23
C ALA A 136 -4.78 3.11 10.80
N VAL A 137 -4.41 2.27 9.84
CA VAL A 137 -4.72 2.44 8.42
C VAL A 137 -5.22 1.13 7.86
N GLY A 138 -6.34 1.19 7.11
CA GLY A 138 -6.89 0.08 6.37
C GLY A 138 -7.16 0.49 4.93
N MET A 139 -6.68 -0.28 3.97
CA MET A 139 -6.80 0.03 2.54
C MET A 139 -7.02 -1.22 1.71
N MET A 140 -7.61 -1.03 0.53
CA MET A 140 -7.66 -2.01 -0.53
C MET A 140 -7.22 -1.38 -1.85
N LEU A 141 -6.69 -2.21 -2.75
CA LEU A 141 -6.21 -1.83 -4.07
C LEU A 141 -6.55 -2.93 -5.08
N GLN A 142 -6.96 -2.53 -6.27
CA GLN A 142 -7.20 -3.43 -7.39
C GLN A 142 -6.59 -2.88 -8.67
N VAL A 143 -6.13 -3.77 -9.53
CA VAL A 143 -5.80 -3.46 -10.92
C VAL A 143 -6.79 -4.19 -11.80
N LYS A 144 -7.45 -3.44 -12.68
CA LYS A 144 -8.46 -3.94 -13.62
C LYS A 144 -7.95 -3.77 -15.06
N ASP A 145 -8.08 -4.81 -15.86
CA ASP A 145 -7.88 -4.75 -17.30
C ASP A 145 -9.21 -4.33 -17.98
N LEU A 146 -9.23 -3.14 -18.54
CA LEU A 146 -10.42 -2.57 -19.16
C LEU A 146 -10.77 -3.23 -20.52
N SER A 147 -9.87 -4.04 -21.10
CA SER A 147 -10.14 -4.74 -22.35
C SER A 147 -11.13 -5.90 -22.19
N ASN A 148 -11.22 -6.47 -21.01
CA ASN A 148 -12.07 -7.61 -20.67
C ASN A 148 -12.82 -7.47 -19.33
N ASP A 149 -12.71 -6.31 -18.68
CA ASP A 149 -13.30 -6.01 -17.37
C ASP A 149 -12.84 -6.91 -16.22
N GLN A 150 -11.70 -7.59 -16.37
CA GLN A 150 -11.16 -8.50 -15.35
C GLN A 150 -10.29 -7.76 -14.32
N VAL A 151 -10.49 -8.09 -13.05
CA VAL A 151 -9.55 -7.71 -11.99
C VAL A 151 -8.36 -8.65 -12.07
N VAL A 152 -7.21 -8.12 -12.49
CA VAL A 152 -5.97 -8.89 -12.69
C VAL A 152 -5.08 -8.92 -11.45
N TYR A 153 -5.34 -8.02 -10.51
CA TYR A 153 -4.67 -7.97 -9.21
C TYR A 153 -5.60 -7.36 -8.16
N SER A 154 -5.59 -7.91 -6.97
CA SER A 154 -6.29 -7.36 -5.81
C SER A 154 -5.45 -7.55 -4.56
N SER A 155 -5.38 -6.53 -3.73
CA SER A 155 -4.76 -6.59 -2.42
C SER A 155 -5.53 -5.76 -1.41
N ALA A 156 -5.58 -6.22 -0.19
CA ALA A 156 -6.20 -5.51 0.92
C ALA A 156 -5.37 -5.75 2.19
N GLY A 157 -5.34 -4.77 3.06
CA GLY A 157 -4.62 -4.90 4.31
C GLY A 157 -4.96 -3.82 5.32
N GLY A 158 -4.56 -4.06 6.56
CA GLY A 158 -4.60 -3.10 7.65
C GLY A 158 -3.28 -3.10 8.41
N ARG A 159 -2.92 -1.94 8.93
CA ARG A 159 -1.69 -1.75 9.69
C ARG A 159 -1.90 -0.80 10.85
N THR A 160 -1.35 -1.15 12.00
CA THR A 160 -1.23 -0.25 13.15
C THR A 160 0.23 0.05 13.41
N GLY A 161 0.52 1.28 13.77
CA GLY A 161 1.84 1.71 14.20
C GLY A 161 1.92 1.91 15.70
N GLY A 162 3.12 2.10 16.23
CA GLY A 162 3.30 2.51 17.62
C GLY A 162 2.87 3.97 17.85
N SER A 163 2.63 4.33 19.10
CA SER A 163 2.11 5.66 19.51
C SER A 163 2.95 6.86 19.07
N ARG A 164 4.22 6.65 18.73
CA ARG A 164 5.13 7.71 18.24
C ARG A 164 5.23 7.78 16.71
N GLN A 165 4.53 6.89 15.99
CA GLN A 165 4.56 6.90 14.53
C GLN A 165 3.53 7.86 13.97
N ALA A 166 3.90 8.54 12.88
CA ALA A 166 2.94 9.35 12.13
C ALA A 166 1.98 8.45 11.35
N LEU A 167 0.71 8.82 11.29
CA LEU A 167 -0.32 8.11 10.54
C LEU A 167 0.06 7.96 9.05
N SER A 168 0.65 9.01 8.45
CA SER A 168 1.14 8.98 7.07
C SER A 168 2.28 7.98 6.86
N ALA A 169 3.15 7.78 7.85
CA ALA A 169 4.23 6.78 7.76
C ALA A 169 3.67 5.35 7.75
N VAL A 170 2.66 5.07 8.58
CA VAL A 170 1.95 3.78 8.58
C VAL A 170 1.20 3.58 7.26
N GLY A 171 0.57 4.65 6.74
CA GLY A 171 -0.08 4.64 5.42
C GLY A 171 0.89 4.32 4.29
N LEU A 172 2.08 4.95 4.27
CA LEU A 172 3.11 4.68 3.28
C LEU A 172 3.60 3.23 3.32
N GLN A 173 3.83 2.69 4.51
CA GLN A 173 4.24 1.29 4.67
C GLN A 173 3.18 0.34 4.11
N LEU A 174 1.91 0.53 4.46
CA LEU A 174 0.82 -0.30 3.95
C LEU A 174 0.66 -0.15 2.43
N THR A 175 0.72 1.07 1.90
CA THR A 175 0.64 1.32 0.45
C THR A 175 1.73 0.56 -0.30
N ASN A 176 2.98 0.62 0.17
CA ASN A 176 4.09 -0.12 -0.43
C ASN A 176 3.87 -1.64 -0.38
N GLU A 177 3.33 -2.16 0.73
CA GLU A 177 2.98 -3.57 0.83
C GLU A 177 1.89 -3.98 -0.16
N LEU A 178 0.86 -3.16 -0.35
CA LEU A 178 -0.23 -3.45 -1.28
C LEU A 178 0.24 -3.40 -2.74
N VAL A 179 1.10 -2.45 -3.09
CA VAL A 179 1.64 -2.29 -4.46
C VAL A 179 2.69 -3.34 -4.81
N ALA A 180 3.41 -3.90 -3.83
CA ALA A 180 4.53 -4.83 -4.05
C ALA A 180 4.18 -6.11 -4.82
N GLY A 181 2.89 -6.46 -4.94
CA GLY A 181 2.45 -7.60 -5.74
C GLY A 181 2.14 -7.27 -7.20
N ILE A 182 2.16 -6.01 -7.59
CA ILE A 182 1.99 -5.59 -8.99
C ILE A 182 3.27 -5.96 -9.74
N ARG A 183 3.12 -6.80 -10.75
CA ARG A 183 4.25 -7.24 -11.60
C ARG A 183 4.35 -6.31 -12.79
N VAL A 184 5.49 -5.62 -12.90
CA VAL A 184 5.83 -4.77 -14.04
C VAL A 184 7.01 -5.40 -14.77
N GLU A 185 6.83 -5.77 -16.04
CA GLU A 185 7.91 -6.27 -16.89
C GLU A 185 8.58 -5.11 -17.62
N GLN A 186 9.90 -5.05 -17.48
CA GLN A 186 10.72 -4.11 -18.26
C GLN A 186 10.73 -4.56 -19.72
N ALA A 187 10.48 -3.65 -20.66
CA ALA A 187 10.59 -3.95 -22.08
C ALA A 187 12.02 -4.43 -22.38
N GLY A 188 12.17 -5.70 -22.77
CA GLY A 188 13.48 -6.29 -23.14
C GLY A 188 14.07 -7.30 -22.14
N THR A 189 13.42 -7.62 -21.04
CA THR A 189 13.89 -8.72 -20.17
C THR A 189 13.16 -10.01 -20.57
N PRO A 190 13.85 -11.03 -21.12
CA PRO A 190 13.19 -12.31 -21.41
C PRO A 190 12.68 -12.93 -20.13
N ALA A 191 11.46 -13.47 -20.18
CA ALA A 191 10.87 -14.21 -19.07
C ALA A 191 11.81 -15.34 -18.65
N LYS A 192 12.22 -15.37 -17.37
CA LYS A 192 13.01 -16.48 -16.83
C LYS A 192 12.18 -17.76 -16.95
N PRO A 193 12.63 -18.79 -17.67
CA PRO A 193 11.91 -20.06 -17.76
C PRO A 193 11.77 -20.68 -16.37
N ARG A 194 10.59 -21.24 -16.10
CA ARG A 194 10.28 -21.98 -14.86
C ARG A 194 10.98 -23.31 -14.84
#